data_78e1956a34a62c9243c66648bccfd00a
#
_entry.id   78e1956a34a62c9243c66648bccfd00a
#
_cell.length_a   1.000
_cell.length_b   1.000
_cell.length_c   1.000
_cell.angle_alpha   90.00
_cell.angle_beta   90.00
_cell.angle_gamma   90.00
#
_symmetry.space_group_name_H-M   'P 1'
#
loop_
_entity.id
_entity.type
_entity.pdbx_description
1 polymer ?
#
loop_
_entity_poly.entity_id
_entity_poly.type
_entity_poly.pdbx_seq_one_letter_code
_entity_poly.pdbx_strand_id
1 'polypeptide(L)'
;MSYSMMRSINLIVIHCSATREDKSFTEYDLDICHRRRGFNGTGYHFYIRKNGDIKSTRPIEKIGAHVRGFNSESIGICYEGGLDCEGQPKDTRTEWQKHSLRVLILTLLRDYPGCR
;
A
#
# COMPACT_ATOMS: atom_id res chain seq x y z
N MET A 1 -18.33 12.31 16.67
CA MET A 1 -17.78 11.68 15.46
C MET A 1 -18.84 11.69 14.37
N SER A 2 -18.43 12.00 13.17
CA SER A 2 -19.36 12.04 12.05
C SER A 2 -19.18 10.80 11.16
N TYR A 3 -20.21 9.96 11.10
CA TYR A 3 -20.21 8.80 10.21
C TYR A 3 -20.31 9.19 8.74
N SER A 4 -20.84 10.38 8.45
CA SER A 4 -20.94 10.87 7.08
C SER A 4 -19.58 11.10 6.43
N MET A 5 -18.51 11.21 7.23
CA MET A 5 -17.14 11.36 6.73
C MET A 5 -16.47 10.01 6.42
N MET A 6 -17.07 8.90 6.81
CA MET A 6 -16.54 7.58 6.54
C MET A 6 -16.94 7.18 5.12
N ARG A 7 -15.93 6.90 4.32
CA ARG A 7 -16.16 6.43 2.96
C ARG A 7 -16.52 4.94 2.96
N SER A 8 -17.26 4.51 1.95
CA SER A 8 -17.62 3.11 1.79
C SER A 8 -16.49 2.37 1.11
N ILE A 9 -15.92 1.39 1.80
CA ILE A 9 -14.76 0.62 1.33
C ILE A 9 -15.20 -0.81 1.03
N ASN A 10 -14.96 -1.25 -0.20
CA ASN A 10 -15.33 -2.60 -0.64
C ASN A 10 -14.20 -3.32 -1.38
N LEU A 11 -13.02 -2.73 -1.50
CA LEU A 11 -11.93 -3.28 -2.28
C LEU A 11 -10.58 -3.04 -1.58
N ILE A 12 -9.74 -4.06 -1.57
CA ILE A 12 -8.34 -3.96 -1.16
C ILE A 12 -7.48 -4.23 -2.38
N VAL A 13 -6.58 -3.29 -2.69
CA VAL A 13 -5.70 -3.40 -3.86
C VAL A 13 -4.25 -3.45 -3.41
N ILE A 14 -3.52 -4.44 -3.87
CA ILE A 14 -2.13 -4.65 -3.51
C ILE A 14 -1.24 -4.21 -4.68
N HIS A 15 -0.27 -3.36 -4.37
CA HIS A 15 0.72 -2.84 -5.31
C HIS A 15 2.12 -3.16 -4.84
N CYS A 16 3.10 -3.05 -5.73
CA CYS A 16 4.51 -3.01 -5.36
C CYS A 16 5.07 -1.61 -5.66
N SER A 17 6.19 -1.29 -5.01
CA SER A 17 6.86 -0.01 -5.26
C SER A 17 7.56 0.04 -6.63
N ALA A 18 7.70 -1.11 -7.29
CA ALA A 18 8.45 -1.27 -8.52
C ALA A 18 9.89 -0.81 -8.35
N THR A 19 10.54 -1.31 -7.30
CA THR A 19 11.93 -1.03 -6.97
C THR A 19 12.73 -2.32 -6.88
N ARG A 20 14.06 -2.22 -7.05
CA ARG A 20 14.93 -3.39 -7.13
C ARG A 20 15.04 -4.08 -5.77
N GLU A 21 15.02 -5.42 -5.79
CA GLU A 21 15.07 -6.22 -4.57
C GLU A 21 16.37 -6.05 -3.78
N ASP A 22 17.45 -5.60 -4.43
CA ASP A 22 18.75 -5.37 -3.79
C ASP A 22 18.93 -3.93 -3.28
N LYS A 23 17.91 -3.09 -3.37
CA LYS A 23 17.93 -1.71 -2.90
C LYS A 23 16.90 -1.51 -1.80
N SER A 24 17.22 -0.60 -0.87
CA SER A 24 16.27 -0.16 0.12
C SER A 24 15.39 0.93 -0.47
N PHE A 25 14.08 0.83 -0.26
CA PHE A 25 13.12 1.84 -0.66
C PHE A 25 12.04 1.92 0.39
N THR A 26 12.17 2.87 1.31
CA THR A 26 11.27 2.99 2.45
C THR A 26 10.04 3.85 2.13
N GLU A 27 9.11 3.91 3.07
CA GLU A 27 7.94 4.80 2.94
C GLU A 27 8.36 6.27 2.81
N TYR A 28 9.51 6.66 3.35
CA TYR A 28 10.04 8.02 3.20
C TYR A 28 10.47 8.29 1.76
N ASP A 29 11.13 7.32 1.14
CA ASP A 29 11.52 7.41 -0.27
C ASP A 29 10.27 7.48 -1.16
N LEU A 30 9.27 6.68 -0.84
CA LEU A 30 8.00 6.66 -1.54
C LEU A 30 7.29 8.02 -1.43
N ASP A 31 7.27 8.60 -0.23
CA ASP A 31 6.66 9.90 0.01
C ASP A 31 7.33 10.98 -0.85
N ILE A 32 8.66 11.00 -0.90
CA ILE A 32 9.42 11.93 -1.72
C ILE A 32 9.05 11.76 -3.20
N CYS A 33 9.00 10.52 -3.70
CA CYS A 33 8.65 10.24 -5.08
C CYS A 33 7.24 10.75 -5.43
N HIS A 34 6.26 10.48 -4.56
CA HIS A 34 4.89 10.90 -4.81
C HIS A 34 4.73 12.42 -4.74
N ARG A 35 5.41 13.08 -3.82
CA ARG A 35 5.39 14.55 -3.75
C ARG A 35 6.00 15.20 -4.97
N ARG A 36 7.07 14.62 -5.52
CA ARG A 36 7.67 15.08 -6.78
C ARG A 36 6.74 14.92 -7.97
N ARG A 37 5.79 14.01 -7.90
CA ARG A 37 4.76 13.81 -8.92
C ARG A 37 3.52 14.67 -8.69
N GLY A 38 3.54 15.55 -7.69
CA GLY A 38 2.44 16.47 -7.39
C GLY A 38 1.45 15.95 -6.37
N PHE A 39 1.69 14.80 -5.74
CA PHE A 39 0.83 14.26 -4.68
C PHE A 39 1.12 14.95 -3.35
N ASN A 40 0.15 14.95 -2.45
CA ASN A 40 0.28 15.49 -1.09
C ASN A 40 0.77 14.42 -0.10
N GLY A 41 1.68 13.56 -0.53
CA GLY A 41 2.20 12.43 0.22
C GLY A 41 1.96 11.14 -0.52
N THR A 42 2.09 10.00 0.17
CA THR A 42 1.90 8.70 -0.48
C THR A 42 0.44 8.50 -0.88
N GLY A 43 0.22 7.87 -2.02
CA GLY A 43 -1.10 7.52 -2.49
C GLY A 43 -1.66 6.23 -1.88
N TYR A 44 -0.82 5.44 -1.20
CA TYR A 44 -1.20 4.19 -0.55
C TYR A 44 -1.52 4.42 0.93
N HIS A 45 -2.40 3.60 1.48
CA HIS A 45 -2.74 3.67 2.90
C HIS A 45 -1.71 2.95 3.77
N PHE A 46 -1.12 1.88 3.24
CA PHE A 46 -0.10 1.10 3.95
C PHE A 46 1.08 0.80 3.05
N TYR A 47 2.26 0.72 3.66
CA TYR A 47 3.49 0.31 3.00
C TYR A 47 4.16 -0.78 3.82
N ILE A 48 4.58 -1.87 3.17
CA ILE A 48 5.21 -3.00 3.84
C ILE A 48 6.65 -3.10 3.38
N ARG A 49 7.58 -2.88 4.31
CA ARG A 49 9.01 -2.99 4.03
C ARG A 49 9.41 -4.44 3.83
N LYS A 50 10.58 -4.68 3.25
CA LYS A 50 11.11 -6.03 3.02
C LYS A 50 11.20 -6.87 4.28
N ASN A 51 11.47 -6.26 5.43
CA ASN A 51 11.54 -6.93 6.73
C ASN A 51 10.17 -7.26 7.32
N GLY A 52 9.10 -6.89 6.63
CA GLY A 52 7.73 -7.12 7.07
C GLY A 52 7.11 -5.99 7.90
N ASP A 53 7.86 -4.92 8.19
CA ASP A 53 7.29 -3.79 8.92
C ASP A 53 6.14 -3.17 8.13
N ILE A 54 5.00 -3.01 8.81
CA ILE A 54 3.81 -2.39 8.22
C ILE A 54 3.78 -0.93 8.67
N LYS A 55 3.77 -0.03 7.70
CA LYS A 55 3.73 1.41 7.94
C LYS A 55 2.41 1.99 7.45
N SER A 56 1.72 2.75 8.31
CA SER A 56 0.55 3.51 7.91
C SER A 56 1.04 4.80 7.25
N THR A 57 0.72 4.97 5.96
CA THR A 57 1.25 6.09 5.16
C THR A 57 0.16 7.08 4.76
N ARG A 58 -1.11 6.70 4.97
CA ARG A 58 -2.25 7.59 4.70
C ARG A 58 -3.42 7.09 5.53
N PRO A 59 -4.18 7.98 6.20
CA PRO A 59 -5.36 7.55 6.95
C PRO A 59 -6.36 6.84 6.06
N ILE A 60 -6.96 5.74 6.55
CA ILE A 60 -7.93 4.96 5.76
C ILE A 60 -9.16 5.78 5.38
N GLU A 61 -9.58 6.71 6.23
CA GLU A 61 -10.74 7.56 5.94
C GLU A 61 -10.50 8.52 4.79
N LYS A 62 -9.26 8.72 4.37
CA LYS A 62 -8.93 9.53 3.21
C LYS A 62 -8.85 8.66 1.95
N ILE A 63 -9.42 9.19 0.87
CA ILE A 63 -9.34 8.55 -0.45
C ILE A 63 -7.87 8.52 -0.88
N GLY A 64 -7.39 7.37 -1.33
CA GLY A 64 -6.03 7.21 -1.81
C GLY A 64 -5.82 7.76 -3.22
N ALA A 65 -4.61 7.59 -3.72
CA ALA A 65 -4.24 7.94 -5.08
C ALA A 65 -3.34 6.82 -5.61
N HIS A 66 -3.92 5.63 -5.83
CA HIS A 66 -3.16 4.44 -6.18
C HIS A 66 -3.79 3.58 -7.29
N VAL A 67 -5.10 3.71 -7.53
CA VAL A 67 -5.76 2.96 -8.58
C VAL A 67 -6.86 3.80 -9.21
N ARG A 68 -6.60 4.26 -10.42
CA ARG A 68 -7.50 5.16 -11.13
C ARG A 68 -8.89 4.53 -11.29
N GLY A 69 -9.93 5.27 -10.93
CA GLY A 69 -11.32 4.82 -11.01
C GLY A 69 -11.83 4.06 -9.80
N PHE A 70 -10.94 3.63 -8.88
CA PHE A 70 -11.31 2.83 -7.71
C PHE A 70 -10.83 3.40 -6.38
N ASN A 71 -10.18 4.57 -6.41
CA ASN A 71 -9.62 5.17 -5.19
C ASN A 71 -10.67 5.43 -4.11
N SER A 72 -11.86 5.86 -4.49
CA SER A 72 -12.90 6.24 -3.53
C SER A 72 -13.43 5.07 -2.71
N GLU A 73 -13.31 3.85 -3.19
CA GLU A 73 -13.90 2.65 -2.57
C GLU A 73 -12.85 1.62 -2.13
N SER A 74 -11.55 1.96 -2.20
CA SER A 74 -10.49 0.99 -1.95
C SER A 74 -9.50 1.43 -0.88
N ILE A 75 -8.81 0.41 -0.33
CA ILE A 75 -7.62 0.58 0.48
C ILE A 75 -6.43 0.11 -0.36
N GLY A 76 -5.41 0.94 -0.47
CA GLY A 76 -4.19 0.61 -1.20
C GLY A 76 -3.09 0.15 -0.26
N ILE A 77 -2.53 -1.02 -0.54
CA ILE A 77 -1.36 -1.56 0.17
C ILE A 77 -0.24 -1.67 -0.84
N CYS A 78 0.93 -1.14 -0.51
CA CYS A 78 2.11 -1.24 -1.36
C CYS A 78 3.22 -1.99 -0.61
N TYR A 79 3.86 -2.96 -1.26
CA TYR A 79 5.03 -3.60 -0.68
C TYR A 79 6.31 -3.15 -1.37
N GLU A 80 7.39 -3.08 -0.60
CA GLU A 80 8.72 -2.71 -1.09
C GLU A 80 9.26 -3.79 -2.01
N GLY A 81 9.59 -3.45 -3.26
CA GLY A 81 10.17 -4.37 -4.23
C GLY A 81 9.40 -4.42 -5.53
N GLY A 82 9.37 -5.59 -6.16
CA GLY A 82 8.67 -5.85 -7.41
C GLY A 82 9.58 -5.95 -8.62
N LEU A 83 10.88 -5.63 -8.47
CA LEU A 83 11.87 -5.77 -9.54
C LEU A 83 13.06 -6.59 -9.06
N ASP A 84 13.64 -7.39 -9.97
CA ASP A 84 14.89 -8.10 -9.68
C ASP A 84 16.09 -7.14 -9.70
N CYS A 85 17.29 -7.69 -9.52
CA CYS A 85 18.53 -6.88 -9.47
C CYS A 85 18.87 -6.22 -10.80
N GLU A 86 18.23 -6.63 -11.89
CA GLU A 86 18.41 -6.07 -13.22
C GLU A 86 17.27 -5.12 -13.61
N GLY A 87 16.32 -4.88 -12.70
CA GLY A 87 15.19 -3.99 -12.95
C GLY A 87 14.04 -4.64 -13.70
N GLN A 88 14.00 -5.96 -13.80
CA GLN A 88 12.91 -6.67 -14.46
C GLN A 88 11.82 -7.05 -13.45
N PRO A 89 10.54 -7.05 -13.86
CA PRO A 89 9.45 -7.45 -12.97
C PRO A 89 9.66 -8.84 -12.37
N LYS A 90 9.44 -8.95 -11.07
CA LYS A 90 9.61 -10.19 -10.33
C LYS A 90 8.76 -10.14 -9.07
N ASP A 91 8.24 -11.27 -8.64
CA ASP A 91 7.65 -11.39 -7.30
C ASP A 91 8.78 -11.46 -6.27
N THR A 92 9.11 -10.32 -5.69
CA THR A 92 10.21 -10.17 -4.73
C THR A 92 9.74 -10.23 -3.28
N ARG A 93 8.46 -10.57 -3.03
CA ARG A 93 7.94 -10.58 -1.66
C ARG A 93 8.75 -11.55 -0.80
N THR A 94 9.28 -11.03 0.31
CA THR A 94 9.96 -11.84 1.31
C THR A 94 8.91 -12.63 2.12
N GLU A 95 9.36 -13.66 2.84
CA GLU A 95 8.45 -14.39 3.73
C GLU A 95 7.86 -13.47 4.81
N TRP A 96 8.64 -12.49 5.28
CA TRP A 96 8.16 -11.47 6.21
C TRP A 96 7.06 -10.61 5.61
N GLN A 97 7.21 -10.22 4.35
CA GLN A 97 6.18 -9.45 3.64
C GLN A 97 4.91 -10.27 3.40
N LYS A 98 5.06 -11.53 3.01
CA LYS A 98 3.90 -12.43 2.82
C LYS A 98 3.11 -12.59 4.10
N HIS A 99 3.80 -12.77 5.23
CA HIS A 99 3.16 -12.87 6.54
C HIS A 99 2.43 -11.57 6.90
N SER A 100 3.10 -10.43 6.75
CA SER A 100 2.53 -9.13 7.06
C SER A 100 1.33 -8.80 6.17
N LEU A 101 1.41 -9.11 4.88
CA LEU A 101 0.29 -8.95 3.96
C LEU A 101 -0.92 -9.75 4.42
N ARG A 102 -0.71 -11.01 4.80
CA ARG A 102 -1.79 -11.87 5.29
C ARG A 102 -2.44 -11.29 6.53
N VAL A 103 -1.64 -10.89 7.52
CA VAL A 103 -2.15 -10.32 8.78
C VAL A 103 -2.93 -9.05 8.51
N LEU A 104 -2.37 -8.15 7.71
CA LEU A 104 -3.02 -6.88 7.37
C LEU A 104 -4.33 -7.09 6.62
N ILE A 105 -4.33 -7.95 5.61
CA ILE A 105 -5.53 -8.23 4.82
C ILE A 105 -6.63 -8.82 5.70
N LEU A 106 -6.30 -9.79 6.55
CA LEU A 106 -7.29 -10.40 7.46
C LEU A 106 -7.86 -9.37 8.43
N THR A 107 -7.03 -8.48 8.95
CA THR A 107 -7.45 -7.40 9.83
C THR A 107 -8.41 -6.45 9.11
N LEU A 108 -8.07 -6.06 7.89
CA LEU A 108 -8.89 -5.15 7.09
C LEU A 108 -10.23 -5.81 6.68
N LEU A 109 -10.22 -7.09 6.34
CA LEU A 109 -11.45 -7.83 6.03
C LEU A 109 -12.38 -7.93 7.23
N ARG A 110 -11.82 -8.06 8.44
CA ARG A 110 -12.60 -8.03 9.68
C ARG A 110 -13.24 -6.66 9.90
N ASP A 111 -12.46 -5.60 9.71
CA ASP A 111 -12.90 -4.22 9.98
C ASP A 111 -13.79 -3.67 8.86
N TYR A 112 -13.63 -4.17 7.64
CA TYR A 112 -14.38 -3.76 6.44
C TYR A 112 -14.94 -4.99 5.74
N PRO A 113 -16.01 -5.60 6.30
CA PRO A 113 -16.47 -6.91 5.83
C PRO A 113 -17.01 -6.94 4.39
N GLY A 114 -17.28 -5.77 3.80
CA GLY A 114 -17.65 -5.66 2.39
C GLY A 114 -16.48 -5.78 1.41
N CYS A 115 -15.24 -5.83 1.91
CA CYS A 115 -14.05 -5.85 1.07
C CYS A 115 -13.76 -7.22 0.44
N ARG A 116 -13.04 -7.14 -0.65
CA ARG A 116 -12.48 -8.29 -1.34
C ARG A 116 -11.21 -7.88 -2.08
#